data_7e50ab789a6c9174598bfa136163e754
#
_entry.id   7e50ab789a6c9174598bfa136163e754
#
_cell.length_a   1.000
_cell.length_b   1.000
_cell.length_c   1.000
_cell.angle_alpha   90.00
_cell.angle_beta   90.00
_cell.angle_gamma   90.00
#
_symmetry.space_group_name_H-M   'P 1'
#
loop_
_entity.id
_entity.type
_entity.pdbx_description
1 polymer ?
#
loop_
_entity_poly.entity_id
_entity_poly.type
_entity_poly.pdbx_seq_one_letter_code
_entity_poly.pdbx_strand_id
1 'polypeptide(L)'
;LAEMPDRKPEGFISTGKENRDVSTLSQAFAATKEKLDLYIAVSCGNINYKNIIDGFTLPDSIHVHYTDGVIPYELAKLVARKSCIVICCLDFPYTVGLTTLVEAFALGIPVICSRNPNFEIDIDKEGIGITVEYGDVQGWTDAIRYIADHPEEARRMGNNARKLAEERFNLEIFSREIAESLQEISNFSSKNRTFA
;
A
#
# COMPACT_ATOMS: atom_id res chain seq x y z
N LEU A 1 4.89 3.53 19.47
CA LEU A 1 5.84 2.74 18.70
C LEU A 1 7.23 3.25 19.06
N ALA A 2 8.04 2.36 19.70
CA ALA A 2 9.41 2.67 20.03
C ALA A 2 10.15 3.12 18.76
N GLU A 3 11.08 4.07 18.91
CA GLU A 3 12.00 4.48 17.86
C GLU A 3 12.53 3.24 17.16
N MET A 4 12.28 3.13 15.86
CA MET A 4 12.81 2.02 15.10
C MET A 4 14.33 2.25 14.98
N PRO A 5 15.17 1.30 15.42
CA PRO A 5 16.62 1.46 15.38
C PRO A 5 17.09 1.70 13.94
N ASP A 6 18.26 2.33 13.79
CA ASP A 6 18.93 2.69 12.53
C ASP A 6 18.63 1.69 11.41
N ARG A 7 17.68 2.06 10.57
CA ARG A 7 17.24 1.25 9.45
C ARG A 7 18.24 1.38 8.32
N LYS A 8 18.72 0.25 7.83
CA LYS A 8 19.18 0.15 6.45
C LYS A 8 18.04 -0.52 5.67
N PRO A 9 17.10 0.28 5.12
CA PRO A 9 16.01 -0.29 4.35
C PRO A 9 16.58 -0.92 3.07
N GLU A 10 16.08 -2.10 2.70
CA GLU A 10 16.60 -2.85 1.56
C GLU A 10 15.47 -3.50 0.76
N GLY A 11 15.48 -3.24 -0.56
CA GLY A 11 14.56 -3.84 -1.51
C GLY A 11 13.11 -3.37 -1.37
N PHE A 12 12.26 -3.91 -2.19
CA PHE A 12 10.84 -3.58 -2.30
C PHE A 12 9.99 -4.72 -1.77
N ILE A 13 8.78 -4.42 -1.34
CA ILE A 13 7.80 -5.41 -0.93
C ILE A 13 6.42 -5.06 -1.49
N SER A 14 5.71 -6.07 -1.95
CA SER A 14 4.29 -5.99 -2.26
C SER A 14 3.53 -6.94 -1.35
N THR A 15 2.51 -6.44 -0.68
CA THR A 15 1.61 -7.22 0.17
C THR A 15 0.17 -7.03 -0.27
N GLY A 16 -0.70 -7.95 0.12
CA GLY A 16 -2.14 -7.82 -0.11
C GLY A 16 -2.75 -9.07 -0.74
N LYS A 17 -4.07 -9.11 -0.70
CA LYS A 17 -4.83 -10.32 -1.07
C LYS A 17 -5.57 -10.19 -2.38
N GLU A 18 -5.88 -8.97 -2.84
CA GLU A 18 -6.82 -8.76 -3.94
C GLU A 18 -6.23 -7.92 -5.07
N ASN A 19 -6.61 -8.27 -6.28
CA ASN A 19 -6.47 -7.45 -7.49
C ASN A 19 -5.08 -6.89 -7.74
N ARG A 20 -4.03 -7.67 -7.45
CA ARG A 20 -2.64 -7.30 -7.76
C ARG A 20 -2.34 -7.54 -9.23
N ASP A 21 -1.79 -6.54 -9.90
CA ASP A 21 -1.29 -6.65 -11.28
C ASP A 21 0.13 -7.21 -11.29
N VAL A 22 0.21 -8.53 -11.17
CA VAL A 22 1.48 -9.27 -11.17
C VAL A 22 2.19 -9.16 -12.52
N SER A 23 1.43 -9.03 -13.62
CA SER A 23 1.99 -8.90 -14.97
C SER A 23 2.80 -7.62 -15.13
N THR A 24 2.20 -6.47 -14.79
CA THR A 24 2.86 -5.17 -14.84
C THR A 24 4.07 -5.14 -13.92
N LEU A 25 3.93 -5.62 -12.66
CA LEU A 25 5.04 -5.71 -11.71
C LEU A 25 6.20 -6.56 -12.25
N SER A 26 5.90 -7.74 -12.80
CA SER A 26 6.92 -8.64 -13.32
C SER A 26 7.75 -7.97 -14.41
N GLN A 27 7.10 -7.30 -15.34
CA GLN A 27 7.76 -6.59 -16.44
C GLN A 27 8.60 -5.41 -15.92
N ALA A 28 8.07 -4.62 -14.99
CA ALA A 28 8.77 -3.47 -14.43
C ALA A 28 10.03 -3.90 -13.66
N PHE A 29 9.94 -4.92 -12.79
CA PHE A 29 11.10 -5.42 -12.04
C PHE A 29 12.11 -6.12 -12.94
N ALA A 30 11.70 -6.80 -14.01
CA ALA A 30 12.60 -7.36 -15.01
C ALA A 30 13.48 -6.30 -15.69
N ALA A 31 12.97 -5.08 -15.81
CA ALA A 31 13.70 -3.95 -16.39
C ALA A 31 14.62 -3.23 -15.37
N THR A 32 14.63 -3.64 -14.12
CA THR A 32 15.46 -3.07 -13.04
C THR A 32 16.45 -4.10 -12.50
N LYS A 33 17.34 -3.68 -11.58
CA LYS A 33 18.19 -4.58 -10.79
C LYS A 33 17.64 -4.79 -9.38
N GLU A 34 16.49 -4.20 -9.10
CA GLU A 34 15.89 -4.16 -7.78
C GLU A 34 15.20 -5.48 -7.44
N LYS A 35 15.15 -5.79 -6.13
CA LYS A 35 14.51 -7.01 -5.63
C LYS A 35 13.13 -6.70 -5.08
N LEU A 36 12.18 -7.58 -5.37
CA LEU A 36 10.82 -7.54 -4.85
C LEU A 36 10.52 -8.81 -4.07
N ASP A 37 10.09 -8.65 -2.82
CA ASP A 37 9.41 -9.71 -2.09
C ASP A 37 7.89 -9.53 -2.29
N LEU A 38 7.28 -10.46 -3.04
CA LEU A 38 5.85 -10.48 -3.33
C LEU A 38 5.13 -11.42 -2.36
N TYR A 39 4.46 -10.86 -1.36
CA TYR A 39 3.60 -11.60 -0.43
C TYR A 39 2.16 -11.59 -0.92
N ILE A 40 1.65 -12.73 -1.34
CA ILE A 40 0.34 -12.87 -1.94
C ILE A 40 -0.37 -14.12 -1.43
N ALA A 41 -1.70 -14.09 -1.31
CA ALA A 41 -2.47 -15.30 -0.99
C ALA A 41 -2.44 -16.27 -2.17
N VAL A 42 -2.53 -17.58 -1.90
CA VAL A 42 -2.70 -18.60 -2.96
C VAL A 42 -3.95 -18.31 -3.77
N SER A 43 -5.03 -17.94 -3.09
CA SER A 43 -6.28 -17.54 -3.73
C SER A 43 -7.02 -16.49 -2.90
N CYS A 44 -7.82 -15.67 -3.58
CA CYS A 44 -8.76 -14.76 -2.94
C CYS A 44 -10.05 -14.68 -3.76
N GLY A 45 -11.18 -15.02 -3.16
CA GLY A 45 -12.45 -15.17 -3.87
C GLY A 45 -12.33 -16.21 -4.99
N ASN A 46 -12.66 -15.81 -6.21
CA ASN A 46 -12.58 -16.66 -7.40
C ASN A 46 -11.24 -16.59 -8.13
N ILE A 47 -10.27 -15.82 -7.62
CA ILE A 47 -8.96 -15.63 -8.24
C ILE A 47 -7.96 -16.58 -7.58
N ASN A 48 -7.32 -17.44 -8.39
CA ASN A 48 -6.20 -18.26 -7.95
C ASN A 48 -4.89 -17.62 -8.41
N TYR A 49 -4.24 -16.89 -7.50
CA TYR A 49 -3.00 -16.17 -7.79
C TYR A 49 -1.84 -17.12 -8.05
N LYS A 50 -1.82 -18.28 -7.40
CA LYS A 50 -0.77 -19.28 -7.67
C LYS A 50 -0.81 -19.73 -9.13
N ASN A 51 -1.98 -20.04 -9.65
CA ASN A 51 -2.11 -20.44 -11.06
C ASN A 51 -1.72 -19.30 -12.02
N ILE A 52 -2.05 -18.05 -11.67
CA ILE A 52 -1.67 -16.88 -12.45
C ILE A 52 -0.15 -16.74 -12.45
N ILE A 53 0.49 -16.81 -11.31
CA ILE A 53 1.94 -16.65 -11.14
C ILE A 53 2.69 -17.80 -11.83
N ASP A 54 2.23 -19.03 -11.68
CA ASP A 54 2.82 -20.20 -12.33
C ASP A 54 2.75 -20.11 -13.88
N GLY A 55 1.86 -19.29 -14.42
CA GLY A 55 1.76 -18.97 -15.86
C GLY A 55 2.76 -17.94 -16.36
N PHE A 56 3.53 -17.27 -15.48
CA PHE A 56 4.54 -16.28 -15.84
C PHE A 56 5.95 -16.86 -15.67
N THR A 57 6.87 -16.43 -16.52
CA THR A 57 8.30 -16.53 -16.24
C THR A 57 8.71 -15.29 -15.46
N LEU A 58 8.76 -15.41 -14.13
CA LEU A 58 9.18 -14.30 -13.29
C LEU A 58 10.70 -14.08 -13.37
N PRO A 59 11.18 -12.83 -13.30
CA PRO A 59 12.61 -12.57 -13.18
C PRO A 59 13.11 -13.04 -11.79
N ASP A 60 14.40 -13.41 -11.72
CA ASP A 60 15.05 -13.87 -10.48
C ASP A 60 15.01 -12.83 -9.37
N SER A 61 14.75 -11.58 -9.70
CA SER A 61 14.60 -10.47 -8.75
C SER A 61 13.28 -10.48 -7.98
N ILE A 62 12.29 -11.28 -8.38
CA ILE A 62 10.99 -11.40 -7.71
C ILE A 62 10.91 -12.70 -6.92
N HIS A 63 10.85 -12.56 -5.60
CA HIS A 63 10.66 -13.68 -4.68
C HIS A 63 9.19 -13.73 -4.25
N VAL A 64 8.49 -14.80 -4.63
CA VAL A 64 7.07 -15.01 -4.28
C VAL A 64 6.95 -15.78 -2.97
N HIS A 65 6.17 -15.23 -2.05
CA HIS A 65 5.84 -15.81 -0.76
C HIS A 65 4.31 -15.95 -0.64
N TYR A 66 3.82 -17.17 -0.50
CA TYR A 66 2.39 -17.38 -0.28
C TYR A 66 2.05 -17.18 1.20
N THR A 67 0.98 -16.38 1.45
CA THR A 67 0.66 -15.88 2.79
C THR A 67 -0.37 -16.68 3.55
N ASP A 68 -0.74 -17.85 3.05
CA ASP A 68 -1.71 -18.73 3.73
C ASP A 68 -1.15 -19.16 5.09
N GLY A 69 -1.72 -18.59 6.16
CA GLY A 69 -1.27 -18.84 7.53
C GLY A 69 -0.13 -17.95 8.07
N VAL A 70 0.32 -16.95 7.30
CA VAL A 70 1.31 -15.99 7.81
C VAL A 70 0.69 -15.10 8.89
N ILE A 71 1.40 -14.96 10.01
CA ILE A 71 1.00 -14.10 11.11
C ILE A 71 1.23 -12.63 10.71
N PRO A 72 0.20 -11.76 10.75
CA PRO A 72 0.31 -10.36 10.33
C PRO A 72 1.46 -9.59 11.01
N TYR A 73 1.72 -9.87 12.28
CA TYR A 73 2.80 -9.22 13.04
C TYR A 73 4.20 -9.54 12.48
N GLU A 74 4.44 -10.78 12.06
CA GLU A 74 5.73 -11.15 11.45
C GLU A 74 5.88 -10.51 10.06
N LEU A 75 4.80 -10.44 9.30
CA LEU A 75 4.79 -9.71 8.03
C LEU A 75 5.08 -8.23 8.23
N ALA A 76 4.47 -7.58 9.22
CA ALA A 76 4.73 -6.17 9.54
C ALA A 76 6.21 -5.90 9.87
N LYS A 77 6.89 -6.81 10.57
CA LYS A 77 8.34 -6.70 10.84
C LYS A 77 9.18 -6.78 9.56
N LEU A 78 8.78 -7.63 8.62
CA LEU A 78 9.46 -7.74 7.32
C LEU A 78 9.24 -6.47 6.49
N VAL A 79 7.99 -6.02 6.40
CA VAL A 79 7.62 -4.76 5.72
C VAL A 79 8.43 -3.61 6.29
N ALA A 80 8.53 -3.51 7.61
CA ALA A 80 9.25 -2.45 8.30
C ALA A 80 10.74 -2.34 7.94
N ARG A 81 11.34 -3.33 7.30
CA ARG A 81 12.75 -3.34 6.86
C ARG A 81 12.93 -2.99 5.39
N LYS A 82 11.86 -2.70 4.67
CA LYS A 82 11.90 -2.45 3.24
C LYS A 82 12.05 -0.97 2.90
N SER A 83 12.63 -0.69 1.76
CA SER A 83 12.81 0.66 1.25
C SER A 83 11.51 1.28 0.79
N CYS A 84 10.60 0.45 0.23
CA CYS A 84 9.34 0.91 -0.33
C CYS A 84 8.31 -0.22 -0.38
N ILE A 85 7.04 0.13 -0.19
CA ILE A 85 5.91 -0.75 -0.43
C ILE A 85 5.35 -0.48 -1.83
N VAL A 86 5.11 -1.55 -2.58
CA VAL A 86 4.58 -1.51 -3.95
C VAL A 86 3.14 -2.01 -3.97
N ILE A 87 2.22 -1.15 -4.38
CA ILE A 87 0.77 -1.41 -4.42
C ILE A 87 0.30 -1.33 -5.89
N CYS A 88 0.78 -2.25 -6.72
CA CYS A 88 0.39 -2.36 -8.12
C CYS A 88 -0.91 -3.15 -8.23
N CYS A 89 -1.97 -2.49 -8.60
CA CYS A 89 -3.30 -3.05 -8.67
C CYS A 89 -3.85 -3.01 -10.10
N LEU A 90 -4.77 -3.93 -10.40
CA LEU A 90 -5.63 -3.84 -11.56
C LEU A 90 -6.63 -2.70 -11.39
N ASP A 91 -7.11 -2.13 -12.49
CA ASP A 91 -8.16 -1.10 -12.48
C ASP A 91 -9.51 -1.71 -12.08
N PHE A 92 -10.02 -1.25 -10.95
CA PHE A 92 -11.33 -1.64 -10.41
C PHE A 92 -12.12 -0.41 -9.98
N PRO A 93 -13.47 -0.43 -10.07
CA PRO A 93 -14.33 0.71 -9.74
C PRO A 93 -14.47 0.95 -8.22
N TYR A 94 -13.52 0.49 -7.41
CA TYR A 94 -13.48 0.69 -5.96
C TYR A 94 -12.02 0.79 -5.45
N THR A 95 -11.89 1.11 -4.17
CA THR A 95 -10.59 1.34 -3.52
C THR A 95 -9.85 0.02 -3.29
N VAL A 96 -8.90 -0.31 -4.16
CA VAL A 96 -8.00 -1.47 -4.00
C VAL A 96 -6.68 -1.02 -3.41
N GLY A 97 -6.17 -1.74 -2.41
CA GLY A 97 -4.87 -1.47 -1.80
C GLY A 97 -4.89 -0.50 -0.62
N LEU A 98 -6.05 0.03 -0.22
CA LEU A 98 -6.17 1.01 0.86
C LEU A 98 -5.59 0.51 2.20
N THR A 99 -5.87 -0.74 2.58
CA THR A 99 -5.34 -1.32 3.82
C THR A 99 -3.81 -1.32 3.83
N THR A 100 -3.20 -1.76 2.74
CA THR A 100 -1.73 -1.76 2.58
C THR A 100 -1.16 -0.33 2.60
N LEU A 101 -1.89 0.63 2.03
CA LEU A 101 -1.51 2.04 2.02
C LEU A 101 -1.47 2.61 3.45
N VAL A 102 -2.50 2.37 4.26
CA VAL A 102 -2.56 2.82 5.66
C VAL A 102 -1.50 2.13 6.52
N GLU A 103 -1.22 0.85 6.27
CA GLU A 103 -0.13 0.13 6.92
C GLU A 103 1.24 0.75 6.59
N ALA A 104 1.47 1.14 5.32
CA ALA A 104 2.68 1.84 4.91
C ALA A 104 2.86 3.16 5.65
N PHE A 105 1.79 3.95 5.78
CA PHE A 105 1.80 5.19 6.55
C PHE A 105 2.15 4.94 8.01
N ALA A 106 1.49 3.99 8.66
CA ALA A 106 1.76 3.63 10.05
C ALA A 106 3.20 3.18 10.30
N LEU A 107 3.83 2.56 9.31
CA LEU A 107 5.22 2.10 9.36
C LEU A 107 6.24 3.16 8.91
N GLY A 108 5.79 4.29 8.38
CA GLY A 108 6.66 5.34 7.86
C GLY A 108 7.49 4.88 6.65
N ILE A 109 6.85 4.16 5.72
CA ILE A 109 7.48 3.61 4.53
C ILE A 109 6.86 4.29 3.31
N PRO A 110 7.65 4.78 2.35
CA PRO A 110 7.13 5.34 1.12
C PRO A 110 6.42 4.28 0.28
N VAL A 111 5.51 4.71 -0.56
CA VAL A 111 4.77 3.83 -1.45
C VAL A 111 4.99 4.15 -2.92
N ILE A 112 4.95 3.14 -3.78
CA ILE A 112 4.62 3.29 -5.20
C ILE A 112 3.28 2.60 -5.40
N CYS A 113 2.27 3.30 -5.87
CA CYS A 113 0.94 2.72 -6.00
C CYS A 113 0.25 3.09 -7.32
N SER A 114 -0.64 2.21 -7.78
CA SER A 114 -1.53 2.52 -8.90
C SER A 114 -2.38 3.75 -8.59
N ARG A 115 -2.54 4.65 -9.56
CA ARG A 115 -3.38 5.85 -9.44
C ARG A 115 -4.85 5.46 -9.38
N ASN A 116 -5.36 5.29 -8.17
CA ASN A 116 -6.76 4.96 -7.96
C ASN A 116 -7.56 6.25 -7.71
N PRO A 117 -8.50 6.61 -8.58
CA PRO A 117 -9.29 7.84 -8.45
C PRO A 117 -10.22 7.85 -7.22
N ASN A 118 -10.43 6.68 -6.60
CA ASN A 118 -11.26 6.56 -5.40
C ASN A 118 -10.46 6.76 -4.10
N PHE A 119 -9.16 7.00 -4.16
CA PHE A 119 -8.40 7.42 -2.98
C PHE A 119 -8.70 8.88 -2.66
N GLU A 120 -9.11 9.14 -1.43
CA GLU A 120 -9.32 10.50 -0.91
C GLU A 120 -8.01 11.24 -0.63
N ILE A 121 -6.90 10.54 -0.72
CA ILE A 121 -5.56 11.08 -0.47
C ILE A 121 -4.75 11.14 -1.76
N ASP A 122 -4.16 12.29 -2.00
CA ASP A 122 -3.23 12.53 -3.11
C ASP A 122 -1.80 12.20 -2.68
N ILE A 123 -1.32 11.03 -3.07
CA ILE A 123 -0.02 10.47 -2.69
C ILE A 123 1.14 11.38 -3.11
N ASP A 124 1.07 11.91 -4.34
CA ASP A 124 2.12 12.76 -4.90
C ASP A 124 2.14 14.12 -4.20
N LYS A 125 0.98 14.72 -3.99
CA LYS A 125 0.84 16.03 -3.34
C LYS A 125 1.25 16.01 -1.88
N GLU A 126 0.90 14.96 -1.15
CA GLU A 126 1.29 14.78 0.25
C GLU A 126 2.79 14.40 0.36
N GLY A 127 3.44 14.08 -0.75
CA GLY A 127 4.87 13.71 -0.80
C GLY A 127 5.19 12.46 0.01
N ILE A 128 4.31 11.47 -0.05
CA ILE A 128 4.39 10.21 0.70
C ILE A 128 4.73 9.01 -0.19
N GLY A 129 4.84 9.23 -1.50
CA GLY A 129 5.15 8.20 -2.47
C GLY A 129 5.03 8.69 -3.90
N ILE A 130 4.85 7.77 -4.82
CA ILE A 130 4.71 8.01 -6.26
C ILE A 130 3.49 7.26 -6.76
N THR A 131 2.62 7.92 -7.53
CA THR A 131 1.52 7.22 -8.22
C THR A 131 1.89 6.93 -9.66
N VAL A 132 1.46 5.77 -10.16
CA VAL A 132 1.69 5.30 -11.52
C VAL A 132 0.36 4.84 -12.12
N GLU A 133 0.15 5.11 -13.40
CA GLU A 133 -1.07 4.70 -14.10
C GLU A 133 -1.18 3.17 -14.16
N TYR A 134 -2.40 2.66 -14.25
CA TYR A 134 -2.67 1.22 -14.39
C TYR A 134 -2.01 0.68 -15.66
N GLY A 135 -1.28 -0.43 -15.53
CA GLY A 135 -0.62 -1.11 -16.67
C GLY A 135 0.58 -0.37 -17.28
N ASP A 136 0.97 0.78 -16.75
CA ASP A 136 2.13 1.55 -17.24
C ASP A 136 3.45 0.96 -16.75
N VAL A 137 3.93 -0.07 -17.44
CA VAL A 137 5.21 -0.76 -17.13
C VAL A 137 6.39 0.21 -17.06
N GLN A 138 6.43 1.21 -17.96
CA GLN A 138 7.54 2.17 -17.97
C GLN A 138 7.49 3.09 -16.76
N GLY A 139 6.31 3.64 -16.44
CA GLY A 139 6.13 4.47 -15.24
C GLY A 139 6.47 3.71 -13.95
N TRP A 140 6.10 2.43 -13.86
CA TRP A 140 6.50 1.57 -12.74
C TRP A 140 8.01 1.37 -12.67
N THR A 141 8.66 1.10 -13.81
CA THR A 141 10.13 0.97 -13.90
C THR A 141 10.84 2.23 -13.43
N ASP A 142 10.38 3.38 -13.87
CA ASP A 142 10.99 4.68 -13.53
C ASP A 142 10.78 5.03 -12.05
N ALA A 143 9.59 4.77 -11.50
CA ALA A 143 9.31 4.97 -10.08
C ALA A 143 10.16 4.05 -9.18
N ILE A 144 10.34 2.78 -9.55
CA ILE A 144 11.20 1.83 -8.83
C ILE A 144 12.65 2.33 -8.82
N ARG A 145 13.19 2.72 -9.99
CA ARG A 145 14.54 3.27 -10.10
C ARG A 145 14.69 4.55 -9.29
N TYR A 146 13.71 5.44 -9.37
CA TYR A 146 13.76 6.68 -8.61
C TYR A 146 13.90 6.44 -7.11
N ILE A 147 13.09 5.57 -6.52
CA ILE A 147 13.17 5.24 -5.09
C ILE A 147 14.52 4.58 -4.75
N ALA A 148 15.03 3.70 -5.60
CA ALA A 148 16.32 3.02 -5.39
C ALA A 148 17.50 3.98 -5.46
N ASP A 149 17.51 4.89 -6.43
CA ASP A 149 18.58 5.84 -6.67
C ASP A 149 18.56 7.06 -5.72
N HIS A 150 17.41 7.32 -5.05
CA HIS A 150 17.23 8.47 -4.17
C HIS A 150 16.79 8.06 -2.74
N PRO A 151 17.63 7.35 -1.97
CA PRO A 151 17.25 6.81 -0.65
C PRO A 151 16.87 7.89 0.37
N GLU A 152 17.46 9.08 0.27
CA GLU A 152 17.13 10.21 1.16
C GLU A 152 15.71 10.74 0.87
N GLU A 153 15.34 10.79 -0.40
CA GLU A 153 13.98 11.19 -0.82
C GLU A 153 12.95 10.14 -0.39
N ALA A 154 13.27 8.86 -0.58
CA ALA A 154 12.45 7.76 -0.08
C ALA A 154 12.23 7.85 1.44
N ARG A 155 13.29 8.19 2.19
CA ARG A 155 13.19 8.40 3.64
C ARG A 155 12.31 9.60 3.98
N ARG A 156 12.44 10.70 3.25
CA ARG A 156 11.59 11.89 3.43
C ARG A 156 10.12 11.57 3.18
N MET A 157 9.82 10.84 2.10
CA MET A 157 8.46 10.37 1.79
C MET A 157 7.90 9.49 2.92
N GLY A 158 8.71 8.56 3.44
CA GLY A 158 8.32 7.72 4.57
C GLY A 158 8.02 8.53 5.85
N ASN A 159 8.83 9.54 6.15
CA ASN A 159 8.59 10.43 7.29
C ASN A 159 7.28 11.22 7.14
N ASN A 160 6.99 11.72 5.93
CA ASN A 160 5.72 12.38 5.63
C ASN A 160 4.54 11.43 5.81
N ALA A 161 4.67 10.17 5.32
CA ALA A 161 3.66 9.13 5.48
C ALA A 161 3.38 8.85 6.97
N ARG A 162 4.43 8.75 7.79
CA ARG A 162 4.29 8.55 9.24
C ARG A 162 3.59 9.71 9.92
N LYS A 163 3.98 10.94 9.61
CA LYS A 163 3.34 12.14 10.11
C LYS A 163 1.85 12.17 9.77
N LEU A 164 1.52 11.84 8.52
CA LEU A 164 0.13 11.77 8.06
C LEU A 164 -0.68 10.73 8.85
N ALA A 165 -0.11 9.55 9.14
CA ALA A 165 -0.76 8.54 9.97
C ALA A 165 -1.05 9.06 11.39
N GLU A 166 -0.09 9.77 12.00
CA GLU A 166 -0.23 10.34 13.34
C GLU A 166 -1.24 11.49 13.40
N GLU A 167 -1.33 12.30 12.35
CA GLU A 167 -2.19 13.49 12.32
C GLU A 167 -3.61 13.22 11.78
N ARG A 168 -3.80 12.18 10.92
CA ARG A 168 -5.08 11.98 10.20
C ARG A 168 -5.59 10.54 10.21
N PHE A 169 -4.71 9.53 10.22
CA PHE A 169 -5.10 8.12 10.01
C PHE A 169 -4.75 7.26 11.24
N ASN A 170 -5.29 7.63 12.40
CA ASN A 170 -5.14 6.86 13.63
C ASN A 170 -6.51 6.55 14.27
N LEU A 171 -6.50 5.58 15.18
CA LEU A 171 -7.71 5.08 15.81
C LEU A 171 -8.45 6.15 16.64
N GLU A 172 -7.74 7.07 17.24
CA GLU A 172 -8.34 8.13 18.07
C GLU A 172 -9.15 9.10 17.20
N ILE A 173 -8.56 9.57 16.10
CA ILE A 173 -9.23 10.44 15.13
C ILE A 173 -10.43 9.72 14.51
N PHE A 174 -10.23 8.49 14.03
CA PHE A 174 -11.30 7.69 13.46
C PHE A 174 -12.48 7.50 14.42
N SER A 175 -12.18 7.16 15.69
CA SER A 175 -13.22 6.95 16.71
C SER A 175 -14.00 8.25 17.01
N ARG A 176 -13.31 9.38 17.04
CA ARG A 176 -13.93 10.68 17.24
C ARG A 176 -14.86 11.04 16.08
N GLU A 177 -14.40 10.94 14.84
CA GLU A 177 -15.19 11.25 13.63
C GLU A 177 -16.44 10.38 13.51
N ILE A 178 -16.34 9.10 13.83
CA ILE A 178 -17.51 8.20 13.89
C ILE A 178 -18.49 8.66 14.98
N ALA A 179 -18.00 9.00 16.18
CA ALA A 179 -18.86 9.45 17.27
C ALA A 179 -19.60 10.76 16.91
N GLU A 180 -18.90 11.72 16.30
CA GLU A 180 -19.47 12.99 15.83
C GLU A 180 -20.54 12.74 14.76
N SER A 181 -20.27 11.89 13.76
CA SER A 181 -21.23 11.54 12.72
C SER A 181 -22.50 10.88 13.29
N LEU A 182 -22.35 9.95 14.24
CA LEU A 182 -23.49 9.31 14.91
C LEU A 182 -24.31 10.33 15.72
N GLN A 183 -23.65 11.28 16.38
CA GLN A 183 -24.34 12.34 17.14
C GLN A 183 -25.16 13.25 16.21
N GLU A 184 -24.63 13.62 15.05
CA GLU A 184 -25.34 14.40 14.04
C GLU A 184 -26.58 13.70 13.53
N ILE A 185 -26.49 12.41 13.19
CA ILE A 185 -27.62 11.60 12.74
C ILE A 185 -28.69 11.51 13.83
N SER A 186 -28.29 11.29 15.09
CA SER A 186 -29.20 11.26 16.25
C SER A 186 -29.97 12.58 16.42
N ASN A 187 -29.24 13.71 16.33
CA ASN A 187 -29.83 15.04 16.45
C ASN A 187 -30.79 15.36 15.29
N PHE A 188 -30.47 14.90 14.06
CA PHE A 188 -31.35 15.05 12.90
C PHE A 188 -32.65 14.25 13.08
N SER A 189 -32.55 13.01 13.54
CA SER A 189 -33.72 12.15 13.80
C SER A 189 -34.64 12.70 14.91
N SER A 190 -34.09 13.30 15.96
CA SER A 190 -34.88 13.89 17.06
C SER A 190 -35.63 15.16 16.62
N LYS A 191 -35.02 16.01 15.79
CA LYS A 191 -35.67 17.20 15.22
C LYS A 191 -36.88 16.86 14.34
N ASN A 192 -36.77 15.77 13.54
CA ASN A 192 -37.85 15.36 12.65
C ASN A 192 -39.00 14.63 13.34
N ARG A 193 -38.82 14.12 14.57
CA ARG A 193 -39.90 13.54 15.38
C ARG A 193 -40.76 14.55 16.08
N THR A 194 -40.36 15.82 16.16
CA THR A 194 -41.10 16.88 16.85
C THR A 194 -42.15 17.55 15.96
N PHE A 195 -42.21 17.17 14.66
CA PHE A 195 -43.16 17.69 13.68
C PHE A 195 -44.20 16.67 13.20
N ALA A 196 -44.33 15.51 13.86
CA ALA A 196 -45.36 14.49 13.64
C ALA A 196 -46.23 14.40 14.90
#